data_a0d1113ebc722b1a05ff3e4b79d9aae1
#
_entry.id   a0d1113ebc722b1a05ff3e4b79d9aae1
#
_cell.length_a   1.000
_cell.length_b   1.000
_cell.length_c   1.000
_cell.angle_alpha   90.00
_cell.angle_beta   90.00
_cell.angle_gamma   90.00
#
_symmetry.space_group_name_H-M   'P 1'
#
loop_
_entity.id
_entity.type
_entity.pdbx_description
1 polymer ?
#
loop_
_entity_poly.entity_id
_entity_poly.type
_entity_poly.pdbx_seq_one_letter_code
_entity_poly.pdbx_strand_id
1 'polypeptide(L)'
;MSTAPAAPSRVVVEADGGSRGNPGPAAYGALVRDAETGEVLAEAAVAIGRATNNVAEYSGLVAGLRLAAEHAPGAQVEVRMDSQLVVEQMKGTWRVKHAGLQPLHAEAREVAPPGTTYTWVPRAQNAAADALANRALDGDEVAPGRAQAAPASGAHGERPDEDSLIEEIESPGAVRGEEERDQAGHRGWSAPTGAPTTLVLVRHGVTAHTAAKRFSGGLGGDNPPLSEEGLAQARAAAQWLAALGDKVDAVLASPVRRTRETAEVVAAALELPVSEEPGFAEMEFGSWDGLTFLEVAERDQAGLDAWLGSLEVPPPGGESFRQVEERVLAGLDRVLAEHAGRTVVVVSHVTPIKTLVAHAMGAPLESVFRMELSPASISVVSFYPEPGQAPRGSLRLYNTLPPGDATLDPGRW
;
A
#
# COMPACT_ATOMS: atom_id res chain seq x y z
N MET A 1 0.19 39.91 -41.07
CA MET A 1 -0.61 40.01 -39.82
C MET A 1 -0.74 38.62 -39.25
N SER A 2 0.06 38.31 -38.25
CA SER A 2 -0.03 37.02 -37.57
C SER A 2 -1.25 37.09 -36.65
N THR A 3 -2.28 36.33 -36.92
CA THR A 3 -3.43 36.19 -36.04
C THR A 3 -2.94 35.45 -34.79
N ALA A 4 -3.06 36.09 -33.63
CA ALA A 4 -2.85 35.42 -32.35
C ALA A 4 -3.74 34.15 -32.33
N PRO A 5 -3.24 33.00 -31.84
CA PRO A 5 -4.06 31.79 -31.73
C PRO A 5 -5.30 32.10 -30.88
N ALA A 6 -6.45 31.65 -31.35
CA ALA A 6 -7.70 31.80 -30.60
C ALA A 6 -7.55 31.12 -29.22
N ALA A 7 -8.08 31.75 -28.17
CA ALA A 7 -8.08 31.13 -26.84
C ALA A 7 -8.82 29.79 -26.89
N PRO A 8 -8.34 28.74 -26.19
CA PRO A 8 -8.95 27.43 -26.21
C PRO A 8 -10.40 27.48 -25.67
N SER A 9 -11.30 26.79 -26.34
CA SER A 9 -12.71 26.70 -25.92
C SER A 9 -12.90 25.67 -24.79
N ARG A 10 -11.99 24.69 -24.71
CA ARG A 10 -12.02 23.60 -23.73
C ARG A 10 -10.60 23.23 -23.32
N VAL A 11 -10.41 23.00 -22.03
CA VAL A 11 -9.12 22.58 -21.47
C VAL A 11 -9.27 21.37 -20.55
N VAL A 12 -8.19 20.59 -20.48
CA VAL A 12 -8.03 19.48 -19.53
C VAL A 12 -7.02 19.91 -18.47
N VAL A 13 -7.41 19.82 -17.22
CA VAL A 13 -6.52 19.92 -16.06
C VAL A 13 -6.13 18.51 -15.64
N GLU A 14 -4.83 18.22 -15.66
CA GLU A 14 -4.27 17.01 -15.08
C GLU A 14 -3.55 17.40 -13.79
N ALA A 15 -3.80 16.69 -12.69
CA ALA A 15 -3.17 16.97 -11.40
C ALA A 15 -2.86 15.67 -10.66
N ASP A 16 -1.76 15.68 -9.93
CA ASP A 16 -1.31 14.61 -9.06
C ASP A 16 -0.63 15.16 -7.82
N GLY A 17 -0.60 14.39 -6.75
CA GLY A 17 0.08 14.74 -5.52
C GLY A 17 0.67 13.50 -4.87
N GLY A 18 1.88 13.64 -4.34
CA GLY A 18 2.59 12.55 -3.69
C GLY A 18 3.25 12.96 -2.39
N SER A 19 3.45 11.98 -1.50
CA SER A 19 4.26 12.17 -0.30
C SER A 19 5.19 10.97 -0.08
N ARG A 20 6.45 11.23 0.26
CA ARG A 20 7.42 10.20 0.67
C ARG A 20 7.24 9.89 2.16
N GLY A 21 6.30 8.99 2.45
CA GLY A 21 5.72 8.75 3.75
C GLY A 21 4.39 9.50 3.93
N ASN A 22 3.52 9.02 4.84
CA ASN A 22 2.17 9.59 4.97
C ASN A 22 1.80 9.83 6.45
N PRO A 23 2.06 11.07 7.02
CA PRO A 23 2.63 12.26 6.36
C PRO A 23 4.15 12.21 6.16
N GLY A 24 4.63 12.83 5.06
CA GLY A 24 6.05 12.92 4.72
C GLY A 24 6.37 14.13 3.85
N PRO A 25 7.61 14.29 3.35
CA PRO A 25 7.92 15.25 2.30
C PRO A 25 6.93 15.06 1.15
N ALA A 26 6.22 16.12 0.79
CA ALA A 26 5.10 16.06 -0.14
C ALA A 26 5.22 17.15 -1.21
N ALA A 27 4.72 16.85 -2.40
CA ALA A 27 4.69 17.76 -3.52
C ALA A 27 3.48 17.45 -4.41
N TYR A 28 3.17 18.39 -5.28
CA TYR A 28 2.18 18.20 -6.34
C TYR A 28 2.73 18.58 -7.71
N GLY A 29 2.14 17.97 -8.73
CA GLY A 29 2.23 18.35 -10.12
C GLY A 29 0.86 18.70 -10.68
N ALA A 30 0.78 19.74 -11.50
CA ALA A 30 -0.43 20.12 -12.19
C ALA A 30 -0.10 20.70 -13.56
N LEU A 31 -0.94 20.43 -14.56
CA LEU A 31 -0.83 21.05 -15.87
C LEU A 31 -2.20 21.31 -16.48
N VAL A 32 -2.25 22.27 -17.38
CA VAL A 32 -3.43 22.61 -18.18
C VAL A 32 -3.11 22.40 -19.63
N ARG A 33 -3.93 21.63 -20.30
CA ARG A 33 -3.78 21.26 -21.71
C ARG A 33 -4.98 21.70 -22.52
N ASP A 34 -4.73 22.27 -23.71
CA ASP A 34 -5.78 22.46 -24.70
C ASP A 34 -6.36 21.07 -25.09
N ALA A 35 -7.69 20.94 -25.00
CA ALA A 35 -8.36 19.67 -25.24
C ALA A 35 -8.38 19.23 -26.71
N GLU A 36 -8.20 20.17 -27.65
CA GLU A 36 -8.25 19.91 -29.09
C GLU A 36 -6.84 19.64 -29.65
N THR A 37 -5.85 20.45 -29.24
CA THR A 37 -4.48 20.36 -29.80
C THR A 37 -3.58 19.46 -28.96
N GLY A 38 -3.91 19.25 -27.67
CA GLY A 38 -3.06 18.57 -26.72
C GLY A 38 -1.87 19.41 -26.22
N GLU A 39 -1.75 20.67 -26.64
CA GLU A 39 -0.67 21.57 -26.21
C GLU A 39 -0.78 21.88 -24.72
N VAL A 40 0.34 21.84 -23.99
CA VAL A 40 0.40 22.27 -22.59
C VAL A 40 0.47 23.78 -22.52
N LEU A 41 -0.53 24.40 -21.92
CA LEU A 41 -0.66 25.83 -21.78
C LEU A 41 0.08 26.37 -20.56
N ALA A 42 0.00 25.62 -19.46
CA ALA A 42 0.61 25.97 -18.19
C ALA A 42 0.90 24.73 -17.35
N GLU A 43 1.90 24.82 -16.49
CA GLU A 43 2.29 23.73 -15.58
C GLU A 43 2.82 24.25 -14.24
N ALA A 44 2.81 23.40 -13.23
CA ALA A 44 3.39 23.64 -11.93
C ALA A 44 3.91 22.32 -11.32
N ALA A 45 5.04 22.41 -10.62
CA ALA A 45 5.62 21.32 -9.83
C ALA A 45 6.19 21.90 -8.54
N VAL A 46 5.51 21.70 -7.40
CA VAL A 46 5.80 22.45 -6.15
C VAL A 46 5.87 21.50 -4.95
N ALA A 47 6.95 21.61 -4.18
CA ALA A 47 7.07 20.96 -2.88
C ALA A 47 6.27 21.75 -1.83
N ILE A 48 5.46 21.02 -1.04
CA ILE A 48 4.57 21.62 -0.01
C ILE A 48 5.04 21.34 1.41
N GLY A 49 6.27 20.86 1.57
CA GLY A 49 6.82 20.50 2.87
C GLY A 49 6.26 19.14 3.35
N ARG A 50 5.99 19.01 4.64
CA ARG A 50 5.51 17.75 5.21
C ARG A 50 3.98 17.69 5.21
N ALA A 51 3.41 16.83 4.41
CA ALA A 51 1.96 16.65 4.28
C ALA A 51 1.58 15.19 4.00
N THR A 52 0.27 14.89 4.04
CA THR A 52 -0.26 13.60 3.61
C THR A 52 -0.45 13.56 2.10
N ASN A 53 -0.53 12.36 1.53
CA ASN A 53 -0.79 12.19 0.10
C ASN A 53 -2.08 12.93 -0.34
N ASN A 54 -3.16 12.78 0.40
CA ASN A 54 -4.43 13.44 0.06
C ASN A 54 -4.34 14.97 0.10
N VAL A 55 -3.52 15.55 0.98
CA VAL A 55 -3.26 16.99 1.00
C VAL A 55 -2.51 17.40 -0.26
N ALA A 56 -1.51 16.64 -0.69
CA ALA A 56 -0.77 16.91 -1.92
C ALA A 56 -1.67 16.83 -3.16
N GLU A 57 -2.52 15.81 -3.25
CA GLU A 57 -3.52 15.62 -4.31
C GLU A 57 -4.46 16.83 -4.43
N TYR A 58 -5.05 17.28 -3.32
CA TYR A 58 -5.90 18.47 -3.31
C TYR A 58 -5.13 19.73 -3.66
N SER A 59 -3.87 19.87 -3.21
CA SER A 59 -3.02 21.02 -3.56
C SER A 59 -2.75 21.07 -5.06
N GLY A 60 -2.50 19.92 -5.69
CA GLY A 60 -2.37 19.80 -7.14
C GLY A 60 -3.65 20.20 -7.88
N LEU A 61 -4.81 19.72 -7.41
CA LEU A 61 -6.11 20.11 -7.98
C LEU A 61 -6.33 21.64 -7.92
N VAL A 62 -6.11 22.25 -6.74
CA VAL A 62 -6.28 23.72 -6.57
C VAL A 62 -5.34 24.48 -7.50
N ALA A 63 -4.07 24.05 -7.60
CA ALA A 63 -3.09 24.67 -8.49
C ALA A 63 -3.52 24.54 -9.98
N GLY A 64 -3.93 23.37 -10.41
CA GLY A 64 -4.41 23.15 -11.78
C GLY A 64 -5.63 23.98 -12.15
N LEU A 65 -6.60 24.11 -11.24
CA LEU A 65 -7.78 24.94 -11.44
C LEU A 65 -7.43 26.44 -11.53
N ARG A 66 -6.47 26.92 -10.72
CA ARG A 66 -5.96 28.30 -10.81
C ARG A 66 -5.24 28.55 -12.12
N LEU A 67 -4.39 27.62 -12.57
CA LEU A 67 -3.73 27.71 -13.87
C LEU A 67 -4.75 27.76 -15.01
N ALA A 68 -5.82 26.96 -14.95
CA ALA A 68 -6.89 26.99 -15.95
C ALA A 68 -7.61 28.33 -15.98
N ALA A 69 -7.93 28.90 -14.82
CA ALA A 69 -8.57 30.20 -14.73
C ALA A 69 -7.69 31.35 -15.26
N GLU A 70 -6.37 31.27 -15.07
CA GLU A 70 -5.41 32.29 -15.51
C GLU A 70 -5.07 32.17 -17.00
N HIS A 71 -4.83 30.97 -17.50
CA HIS A 71 -4.27 30.74 -18.85
C HIS A 71 -5.32 30.37 -19.89
N ALA A 72 -6.53 30.01 -19.48
CA ALA A 72 -7.65 29.70 -20.37
C ALA A 72 -8.98 30.27 -19.83
N PRO A 73 -9.07 31.61 -19.61
CA PRO A 73 -10.26 32.22 -19.01
C PRO A 73 -11.49 32.02 -19.91
N GLY A 74 -12.56 31.50 -19.33
CA GLY A 74 -13.82 31.23 -20.04
C GLY A 74 -13.88 29.88 -20.77
N ALA A 75 -12.81 29.07 -20.79
CA ALA A 75 -12.83 27.74 -21.31
C ALA A 75 -13.66 26.77 -20.45
N GLN A 76 -14.24 25.76 -21.08
CA GLN A 76 -14.80 24.63 -20.33
C GLN A 76 -13.65 23.79 -19.75
N VAL A 77 -13.74 23.48 -18.45
CA VAL A 77 -12.69 22.73 -17.75
C VAL A 77 -13.14 21.31 -17.45
N GLU A 78 -12.33 20.35 -17.88
CA GLU A 78 -12.40 18.97 -17.44
C GLU A 78 -11.16 18.67 -16.57
N VAL A 79 -11.35 18.26 -15.32
CA VAL A 79 -10.29 17.80 -14.43
C VAL A 79 -10.14 16.30 -14.55
N ARG A 80 -8.91 15.80 -14.79
CA ARG A 80 -8.55 14.39 -14.82
C ARG A 80 -7.53 14.08 -13.75
N MET A 81 -7.84 13.14 -12.87
CA MET A 81 -6.96 12.69 -11.78
C MET A 81 -7.09 11.18 -11.58
N ASP A 82 -6.02 10.55 -11.09
CA ASP A 82 -6.03 9.15 -10.67
C ASP A 82 -6.38 8.98 -9.18
N SER A 83 -6.59 10.07 -8.45
CA SER A 83 -7.14 10.08 -7.10
C SER A 83 -8.66 9.96 -7.12
N GLN A 84 -9.18 8.73 -6.96
CA GLN A 84 -10.61 8.49 -6.88
C GLN A 84 -11.26 9.26 -5.73
N LEU A 85 -10.56 9.37 -4.59
CA LEU A 85 -11.06 10.11 -3.42
C LEU A 85 -11.35 11.57 -3.78
N VAL A 86 -10.39 12.27 -4.38
CA VAL A 86 -10.53 13.69 -4.73
C VAL A 86 -11.65 13.86 -5.76
N VAL A 87 -11.64 13.05 -6.82
CA VAL A 87 -12.65 13.11 -7.89
C VAL A 87 -14.06 12.92 -7.36
N GLU A 88 -14.29 11.89 -6.52
CA GLU A 88 -15.64 11.61 -6.00
C GLU A 88 -16.08 12.63 -4.94
N GLN A 89 -15.15 13.22 -4.19
CA GLN A 89 -15.47 14.33 -3.28
C GLN A 89 -15.83 15.59 -4.05
N MET A 90 -15.14 15.92 -5.13
CA MET A 90 -15.45 17.10 -5.96
C MET A 90 -16.75 16.93 -6.74
N LYS A 91 -17.14 15.74 -7.16
CA LYS A 91 -18.47 15.41 -7.71
C LYS A 91 -19.60 15.52 -6.67
N GLY A 92 -19.24 15.51 -5.36
CA GLY A 92 -20.22 15.51 -4.26
C GLY A 92 -20.83 14.14 -3.95
N THR A 93 -20.36 13.07 -4.58
CA THR A 93 -20.77 11.68 -4.27
C THR A 93 -20.21 11.22 -2.93
N TRP A 94 -18.99 11.68 -2.57
CA TRP A 94 -18.38 11.39 -1.28
C TRP A 94 -18.26 12.64 -0.42
N ARG A 95 -18.51 12.47 0.88
CA ARG A 95 -18.34 13.57 1.86
C ARG A 95 -16.88 13.72 2.28
N VAL A 96 -16.40 14.96 2.41
CA VAL A 96 -15.10 15.27 3.00
C VAL A 96 -15.22 15.22 4.53
N LYS A 97 -14.86 14.07 5.13
CA LYS A 97 -14.93 13.87 6.59
C LYS A 97 -13.68 14.40 7.31
N HIS A 98 -12.52 14.32 6.68
CA HIS A 98 -11.24 14.68 7.30
C HIS A 98 -11.12 16.21 7.42
N ALA A 99 -10.99 16.72 8.67
CA ALA A 99 -10.95 18.15 8.95
C ALA A 99 -9.83 18.90 8.18
N GLY A 100 -8.67 18.26 8.01
CA GLY A 100 -7.54 18.84 7.26
C GLY A 100 -7.76 18.95 5.74
N LEU A 101 -8.73 18.24 5.17
CA LEU A 101 -9.06 18.31 3.74
C LEU A 101 -10.21 19.27 3.44
N GLN A 102 -11.03 19.61 4.44
CA GLN A 102 -12.19 20.49 4.26
C GLN A 102 -11.81 21.88 3.70
N PRO A 103 -10.75 22.54 4.18
CA PRO A 103 -10.33 23.84 3.63
C PRO A 103 -9.92 23.72 2.16
N LEU A 104 -9.12 22.69 1.80
CA LEU A 104 -8.65 22.47 0.42
C LEU A 104 -9.80 22.13 -0.53
N HIS A 105 -10.75 21.31 -0.07
CA HIS A 105 -11.95 21.03 -0.84
C HIS A 105 -12.81 22.28 -1.05
N ALA A 106 -12.98 23.12 -0.02
CA ALA A 106 -13.71 24.37 -0.14
C ALA A 106 -13.01 25.32 -1.12
N GLU A 107 -11.69 25.44 -1.03
CA GLU A 107 -10.86 26.23 -1.93
C GLU A 107 -10.95 25.73 -3.38
N ALA A 108 -10.83 24.41 -3.61
CA ALA A 108 -10.98 23.82 -4.93
C ALA A 108 -12.35 24.14 -5.56
N ARG A 109 -13.41 24.12 -4.75
CA ARG A 109 -14.76 24.50 -5.20
C ARG A 109 -14.91 25.97 -5.51
N GLU A 110 -14.23 26.84 -4.78
CA GLU A 110 -14.24 28.29 -4.97
C GLU A 110 -13.53 28.69 -6.26
N VAL A 111 -12.35 28.06 -6.53
CA VAL A 111 -11.53 28.39 -7.71
C VAL A 111 -11.98 27.68 -8.99
N ALA A 112 -12.81 26.64 -8.89
CA ALA A 112 -13.29 25.89 -10.04
C ALA A 112 -14.22 26.76 -10.91
N PRO A 113 -13.94 26.92 -12.22
CA PRO A 113 -14.85 27.60 -13.15
C PRO A 113 -16.24 26.93 -13.16
N PRO A 114 -17.33 27.68 -13.36
CA PRO A 114 -18.67 27.09 -13.45
C PRO A 114 -18.75 26.04 -14.57
N GLY A 115 -19.32 24.88 -14.26
CA GLY A 115 -19.46 23.78 -15.20
C GLY A 115 -18.23 22.85 -15.29
N THR A 116 -17.23 23.03 -14.40
CA THR A 116 -16.09 22.11 -14.30
C THR A 116 -16.55 20.69 -14.06
N THR A 117 -16.02 19.75 -14.85
CA THR A 117 -16.28 18.31 -14.70
C THR A 117 -15.06 17.59 -14.15
N TYR A 118 -15.29 16.49 -13.43
CA TYR A 118 -14.22 15.72 -12.79
C TYR A 118 -14.29 14.28 -13.27
N THR A 119 -13.17 13.77 -13.79
CA THR A 119 -13.06 12.43 -14.37
C THR A 119 -11.92 11.68 -13.69
N TRP A 120 -12.23 10.53 -13.12
CA TRP A 120 -11.19 9.63 -12.65
C TRP A 120 -10.56 8.92 -13.86
N VAL A 121 -9.23 8.85 -13.87
CA VAL A 121 -8.46 8.15 -14.90
C VAL A 121 -7.46 7.17 -14.25
N PRO A 122 -7.12 6.06 -14.90
CA PRO A 122 -6.03 5.21 -14.45
C PRO A 122 -4.70 5.99 -14.39
N ARG A 123 -3.81 5.66 -13.45
CA ARG A 123 -2.50 6.32 -13.26
C ARG A 123 -1.69 6.48 -14.56
N ALA A 124 -1.73 5.49 -15.45
CA ALA A 124 -1.05 5.56 -16.74
C ALA A 124 -1.53 6.73 -17.64
N GLN A 125 -2.75 7.23 -17.42
CA GLN A 125 -3.32 8.36 -18.14
C GLN A 125 -3.11 9.70 -17.40
N ASN A 126 -2.52 9.69 -16.19
CA ASN A 126 -2.13 10.87 -15.42
C ASN A 126 -0.60 11.04 -15.32
N ALA A 127 0.16 10.33 -16.16
CA ALA A 127 1.61 10.24 -16.10
C ALA A 127 2.34 11.59 -16.19
N ALA A 128 1.77 12.58 -16.88
CA ALA A 128 2.37 13.91 -17.00
C ALA A 128 2.35 14.67 -15.68
N ALA A 129 1.23 14.64 -14.95
CA ALA A 129 1.10 15.25 -13.62
C ALA A 129 1.93 14.48 -12.57
N ASP A 130 1.94 13.13 -12.62
CA ASP A 130 2.80 12.28 -11.77
C ASP A 130 4.29 12.64 -11.95
N ALA A 131 4.75 12.82 -13.18
CA ALA A 131 6.13 13.23 -13.46
C ALA A 131 6.48 14.60 -12.86
N LEU A 132 5.58 15.58 -12.93
CA LEU A 132 5.76 16.90 -12.32
C LEU A 132 5.82 16.80 -10.78
N ALA A 133 4.92 16.03 -10.15
CA ALA A 133 4.93 15.82 -8.71
C ALA A 133 6.24 15.16 -8.24
N ASN A 134 6.73 14.15 -8.98
CA ASN A 134 7.99 13.48 -8.67
C ASN A 134 9.20 14.40 -8.84
N ARG A 135 9.24 15.25 -9.88
CA ARG A 135 10.28 16.28 -10.06
C ARG A 135 10.37 17.21 -8.85
N ALA A 136 9.23 17.71 -8.36
CA ALA A 136 9.20 18.57 -7.18
C ALA A 136 9.66 17.84 -5.90
N LEU A 137 9.34 16.54 -5.75
CA LEU A 137 9.83 15.70 -4.66
C LEU A 137 11.35 15.47 -4.71
N ASP A 138 11.94 15.55 -5.91
CA ASP A 138 13.38 15.44 -6.13
C ASP A 138 14.11 16.79 -6.01
N GLY A 139 13.37 17.89 -5.76
CA GLY A 139 13.91 19.24 -5.59
C GLY A 139 13.99 20.06 -6.88
N ASP A 140 13.43 19.57 -7.98
CA ASP A 140 13.34 20.28 -9.27
C ASP A 140 11.92 20.87 -9.43
N GLU A 141 11.70 22.01 -8.80
CA GLU A 141 10.40 22.69 -8.79
C GLU A 141 10.16 23.52 -10.07
N VAL A 142 8.91 23.52 -10.53
CA VAL A 142 8.42 24.38 -11.61
C VAL A 142 7.43 25.35 -11.01
N ALA A 143 7.77 26.63 -10.96
CA ALA A 143 6.84 27.67 -10.51
C ALA A 143 5.59 27.68 -11.37
N PRO A 144 4.38 27.87 -10.77
CA PRO A 144 3.15 27.98 -11.53
C PRO A 144 3.25 29.04 -12.63
N GLY A 145 2.97 28.66 -13.88
CA GLY A 145 3.08 29.60 -14.98
C GLY A 145 2.87 28.95 -16.35
N ARG A 146 2.98 29.77 -17.38
CA ARG A 146 2.85 29.33 -18.77
C ARG A 146 3.96 28.33 -19.11
N ALA A 147 3.60 27.21 -19.73
CA ALA A 147 4.58 26.23 -20.18
C ALA A 147 5.60 26.88 -21.11
N GLN A 148 6.88 26.68 -20.83
CA GLN A 148 7.94 27.15 -21.73
C GLN A 148 7.92 26.25 -22.96
N ALA A 149 7.76 26.83 -24.15
CA ALA A 149 7.84 26.10 -25.39
C ALA A 149 9.19 25.37 -25.44
N ALA A 150 9.15 24.04 -25.47
CA ALA A 150 10.35 23.26 -25.76
C ALA A 150 10.92 23.71 -27.10
N PRO A 151 12.24 23.85 -27.23
CA PRO A 151 12.83 24.15 -28.54
C PRO A 151 12.44 23.03 -29.49
N ALA A 152 11.85 23.40 -30.61
CA ALA A 152 11.47 22.49 -31.68
C ALA A 152 12.71 21.74 -32.18
N SER A 153 12.92 20.51 -31.75
CA SER A 153 13.86 19.59 -32.37
C SER A 153 13.11 18.88 -33.47
N GLY A 154 13.34 19.40 -34.68
CA GLY A 154 12.91 18.73 -35.88
C GLY A 154 13.77 17.52 -36.19
N ALA A 155 13.17 16.71 -37.03
CA ALA A 155 13.76 15.70 -37.89
C ALA A 155 13.84 14.26 -37.36
N HIS A 156 13.04 13.48 -38.06
CA HIS A 156 13.17 12.05 -38.27
C HIS A 156 14.66 11.63 -38.43
N GLY A 157 15.05 10.63 -37.63
CA GLY A 157 16.28 9.89 -37.81
C GLY A 157 15.97 8.42 -37.57
N GLU A 158 16.18 7.66 -38.64
CA GLU A 158 16.06 6.21 -38.73
C GLU A 158 16.82 5.49 -37.60
N ARG A 159 16.29 4.32 -37.23
CA ARG A 159 16.99 3.36 -36.37
C ARG A 159 18.28 2.93 -37.08
N PRO A 160 19.41 2.87 -36.39
CA PRO A 160 20.53 2.02 -36.78
C PRO A 160 20.39 0.67 -36.10
N ASP A 161 20.70 -0.36 -36.89
CA ASP A 161 20.79 -1.76 -36.52
C ASP A 161 21.82 -2.00 -35.40
N GLU A 162 21.50 -3.01 -34.59
CA GLU A 162 22.47 -3.66 -33.72
C GLU A 162 23.60 -4.26 -34.56
N ASP A 163 24.79 -3.73 -34.43
CA ASP A 163 26.06 -4.45 -34.31
C ASP A 163 27.24 -3.46 -34.39
N SER A 164 28.21 -3.75 -33.51
CA SER A 164 29.56 -3.15 -33.44
C SER A 164 29.70 -1.77 -32.78
N LEU A 165 30.27 -1.79 -31.60
CA LEU A 165 31.55 -1.16 -31.31
C LEU A 165 31.93 -1.39 -29.83
N ILE A 166 32.66 -2.47 -29.62
CA ILE A 166 33.59 -2.59 -28.49
C ILE A 166 34.86 -1.89 -28.96
N GLU A 167 35.22 -0.78 -28.32
CA GLU A 167 36.59 -0.30 -28.33
C GLU A 167 36.95 0.26 -26.93
N GLU A 168 38.03 -0.32 -26.42
CA GLU A 168 38.74 -0.04 -25.18
C GLU A 168 39.16 1.42 -25.07
N ILE A 169 39.04 1.98 -23.84
CA ILE A 169 39.97 2.97 -23.36
C ILE A 169 40.47 2.56 -21.97
N GLU A 170 41.74 2.17 -21.95
CA GLU A 170 42.53 1.90 -20.74
C GLU A 170 42.76 3.14 -19.87
N SER A 171 42.76 2.87 -18.62
CA SER A 171 43.21 3.46 -17.36
C SER A 171 44.27 4.61 -17.36
N PRO A 172 44.59 5.30 -16.22
CA PRO A 172 44.87 4.67 -14.92
C PRO A 172 44.49 5.48 -13.65
N GLY A 173 44.31 4.73 -12.58
CA GLY A 173 44.79 5.12 -11.24
C GLY A 173 43.82 5.68 -10.24
N ALA A 174 43.41 4.89 -9.30
CA ALA A 174 43.78 4.92 -7.91
C ALA A 174 42.80 4.17 -7.00
N VAL A 175 43.32 3.22 -6.34
CA VAL A 175 42.86 2.42 -5.22
C VAL A 175 42.18 3.25 -4.13
N ARG A 176 40.95 2.85 -3.77
CA ARG A 176 40.37 2.69 -2.43
C ARG A 176 38.85 2.68 -2.50
N GLY A 177 38.22 1.61 -1.96
CA GLY A 177 36.78 1.56 -1.69
C GLY A 177 36.06 0.37 -2.31
N GLU A 178 36.58 -0.86 -2.17
CA GLU A 178 35.93 -2.10 -2.64
C GLU A 178 34.88 -2.67 -1.64
N GLU A 179 34.54 -2.00 -0.55
CA GLU A 179 33.61 -2.54 0.44
C GLU A 179 32.20 -1.89 0.48
N GLU A 180 31.89 -0.92 -0.38
CA GLU A 180 30.56 -0.26 -0.37
C GLU A 180 29.72 -0.44 -1.65
N ARG A 181 30.13 -1.29 -2.60
CA ARG A 181 29.38 -1.47 -3.87
C ARG A 181 28.48 -2.70 -3.95
N ASP A 182 28.41 -3.52 -2.90
CA ASP A 182 27.65 -4.78 -2.94
C ASP A 182 26.25 -4.71 -2.30
N GLN A 183 25.72 -3.51 -2.01
CA GLN A 183 24.34 -3.32 -1.50
C GLN A 183 23.39 -2.60 -2.46
N ALA A 184 23.74 -2.39 -3.70
CA ALA A 184 22.80 -2.02 -4.74
C ALA A 184 22.10 -3.30 -5.27
N GLY A 185 21.36 -3.97 -4.40
CA GLY A 185 20.50 -5.08 -4.78
C GLY A 185 19.60 -4.66 -5.95
N HIS A 186 19.59 -5.48 -6.96
CA HIS A 186 18.87 -5.32 -8.22
C HIS A 186 17.44 -4.82 -7.99
N ARG A 187 17.18 -3.55 -8.23
CA ARG A 187 15.83 -2.98 -8.37
C ARG A 187 15.26 -3.38 -9.74
N GLY A 188 15.35 -4.63 -10.11
CA GLY A 188 14.94 -5.12 -11.41
C GLY A 188 14.03 -6.34 -11.29
N TRP A 189 13.05 -6.42 -12.14
CA TRP A 189 12.25 -7.61 -12.36
C TRP A 189 13.15 -8.65 -13.03
N SER A 190 13.82 -9.48 -12.23
CA SER A 190 14.51 -10.66 -12.75
C SER A 190 13.49 -11.78 -12.95
N ALA A 191 13.67 -12.56 -14.01
CA ALA A 191 12.86 -13.76 -14.21
C ALA A 191 13.04 -14.70 -12.98
N PRO A 192 11.95 -15.25 -12.42
CA PRO A 192 12.05 -16.16 -11.28
C PRO A 192 12.87 -17.40 -11.68
N THR A 193 13.81 -17.78 -10.83
CA THR A 193 14.66 -18.99 -11.06
C THR A 193 13.96 -20.29 -10.68
N GLY A 194 12.72 -20.23 -10.17
CA GLY A 194 11.93 -21.39 -9.77
C GLY A 194 10.49 -21.04 -9.41
N ALA A 195 9.68 -22.04 -9.11
CA ALA A 195 8.32 -21.86 -8.62
C ALA A 195 8.34 -21.19 -7.23
N PRO A 196 7.56 -20.15 -6.99
CA PRO A 196 7.49 -19.50 -5.68
C PRO A 196 6.75 -20.38 -4.68
N THR A 197 7.15 -20.31 -3.41
CA THR A 197 6.30 -20.76 -2.31
C THR A 197 5.29 -19.67 -2.02
N THR A 198 4.00 -19.99 -2.10
CA THR A 198 2.92 -19.02 -1.89
C THR A 198 2.19 -19.29 -0.59
N LEU A 199 2.11 -18.29 0.28
CA LEU A 199 1.36 -18.34 1.53
C LEU A 199 0.04 -17.60 1.34
N VAL A 200 -1.07 -18.30 1.53
CA VAL A 200 -2.42 -17.75 1.61
C VAL A 200 -2.73 -17.55 3.10
N LEU A 201 -2.53 -16.35 3.57
CA LEU A 201 -2.64 -15.96 4.99
C LEU A 201 -4.10 -15.65 5.30
N VAL A 202 -4.69 -16.36 6.26
CA VAL A 202 -6.07 -16.17 6.71
C VAL A 202 -6.06 -15.76 8.17
N ARG A 203 -6.62 -14.58 8.50
CA ARG A 203 -6.87 -14.23 9.88
C ARG A 203 -8.04 -15.05 10.42
N HIS A 204 -7.96 -15.51 11.66
CA HIS A 204 -9.09 -16.20 12.31
C HIS A 204 -10.38 -15.36 12.29
N GLY A 205 -11.54 -16.02 12.37
CA GLY A 205 -12.84 -15.38 12.50
C GLY A 205 -13.04 -14.67 13.84
N VAL A 206 -14.10 -13.90 13.98
CA VAL A 206 -14.42 -13.13 15.20
C VAL A 206 -14.62 -14.04 16.41
N THR A 207 -14.05 -13.63 17.57
CA THR A 207 -14.29 -14.18 18.90
C THR A 207 -14.99 -13.14 19.79
N ALA A 208 -15.42 -13.51 20.99
CA ALA A 208 -15.94 -12.56 21.98
C ALA A 208 -14.95 -11.43 22.29
N HIS A 209 -13.63 -11.75 22.37
CA HIS A 209 -12.58 -10.74 22.59
C HIS A 209 -12.41 -9.80 21.39
N THR A 210 -12.42 -10.35 20.16
CA THR A 210 -12.36 -9.52 18.93
C THR A 210 -13.52 -8.54 18.86
N ALA A 211 -14.75 -9.01 19.13
CA ALA A 211 -15.94 -8.16 19.13
C ALA A 211 -15.89 -7.06 20.19
N ALA A 212 -15.35 -7.38 21.37
CA ALA A 212 -15.20 -6.44 22.47
C ALA A 212 -13.90 -5.60 22.39
N LYS A 213 -13.10 -5.71 21.31
CA LYS A 213 -11.81 -5.02 21.11
C LYS A 213 -10.84 -5.23 22.28
N ARG A 214 -10.79 -6.45 22.82
CA ARG A 214 -9.90 -6.85 23.90
C ARG A 214 -8.60 -7.43 23.34
N PHE A 215 -7.50 -7.19 24.03
CA PHE A 215 -6.26 -7.92 23.79
C PHE A 215 -6.52 -9.42 23.96
N SER A 216 -6.06 -10.22 23.01
CA SER A 216 -6.23 -11.67 23.02
C SER A 216 -4.96 -12.30 22.49
N GLY A 217 -4.11 -12.71 23.39
CA GLY A 217 -2.78 -13.23 23.10
C GLY A 217 -2.75 -14.63 22.50
N GLY A 218 -1.58 -15.23 22.54
CA GLY A 218 -1.33 -16.59 22.08
C GLY A 218 -1.92 -17.65 23.01
N LEU A 219 -1.06 -18.39 23.69
CA LEU A 219 -1.45 -19.51 24.59
C LEU A 219 -1.37 -19.15 26.08
N GLY A 220 -0.75 -18.02 26.42
CA GLY A 220 -0.51 -17.60 27.81
C GLY A 220 -1.71 -17.00 28.51
N GLY A 221 -2.76 -16.63 27.79
CA GLY A 221 -3.94 -15.98 28.34
C GLY A 221 -5.24 -16.73 28.10
N ASP A 222 -6.35 -15.98 28.08
CA ASP A 222 -7.67 -16.51 27.80
C ASP A 222 -7.77 -16.91 26.30
N ASN A 223 -8.32 -18.10 26.03
CA ASN A 223 -8.32 -18.71 24.69
C ASN A 223 -9.75 -18.93 24.18
N PRO A 224 -10.49 -17.83 23.85
CA PRO A 224 -11.89 -17.91 23.46
C PRO A 224 -12.08 -18.65 22.15
N PRO A 225 -13.21 -19.38 21.99
CA PRO A 225 -13.60 -19.99 20.72
C PRO A 225 -14.04 -18.91 19.71
N LEU A 226 -14.24 -19.34 18.48
CA LEU A 226 -14.97 -18.54 17.51
C LEU A 226 -16.39 -18.27 17.98
N SER A 227 -16.91 -17.07 17.73
CA SER A 227 -18.32 -16.78 17.85
C SER A 227 -19.11 -17.41 16.69
N GLU A 228 -20.44 -17.38 16.76
CA GLU A 228 -21.29 -17.81 15.63
C GLU A 228 -20.96 -17.01 14.36
N GLU A 229 -20.75 -15.69 14.50
CA GLU A 229 -20.30 -14.81 13.42
C GLU A 229 -18.90 -15.26 12.89
N GLY A 230 -17.96 -15.54 13.79
CA GLY A 230 -16.64 -16.03 13.41
C GLY A 230 -16.67 -17.35 12.67
N LEU A 231 -17.53 -18.27 13.07
CA LEU A 231 -17.75 -19.52 12.33
C LEU A 231 -18.37 -19.28 10.96
N ALA A 232 -19.30 -18.34 10.82
CA ALA A 232 -19.87 -17.96 9.53
C ALA A 232 -18.81 -17.33 8.60
N GLN A 233 -17.96 -16.46 9.16
CA GLN A 233 -16.82 -15.87 8.45
C GLN A 233 -15.80 -16.94 8.01
N ALA A 234 -15.48 -17.91 8.87
CA ALA A 234 -14.60 -19.02 8.53
C ALA A 234 -15.16 -19.86 7.38
N ARG A 235 -16.50 -20.13 7.36
CA ARG A 235 -17.16 -20.84 6.26
C ARG A 235 -17.11 -20.06 4.96
N ALA A 236 -17.31 -18.73 4.99
CA ALA A 236 -17.20 -17.88 3.81
C ALA A 236 -15.78 -17.88 3.23
N ALA A 237 -14.76 -17.79 4.10
CA ALA A 237 -13.36 -17.92 3.68
C ALA A 237 -13.07 -19.29 3.07
N ALA A 238 -13.55 -20.37 3.72
CA ALA A 238 -13.39 -21.74 3.23
C ALA A 238 -14.04 -21.95 1.85
N GLN A 239 -15.27 -21.45 1.66
CA GLN A 239 -15.97 -21.52 0.37
C GLN A 239 -15.21 -20.78 -0.73
N TRP A 240 -14.63 -19.63 -0.41
CA TRP A 240 -13.82 -18.89 -1.39
C TRP A 240 -12.51 -19.62 -1.73
N LEU A 241 -11.81 -20.14 -0.71
CA LEU A 241 -10.58 -20.90 -0.89
C LEU A 241 -10.79 -22.26 -1.56
N ALA A 242 -11.97 -22.86 -1.44
CA ALA A 242 -12.32 -24.10 -2.13
C ALA A 242 -12.19 -23.99 -3.67
N ALA A 243 -12.31 -22.77 -4.23
CA ALA A 243 -12.07 -22.52 -5.65
C ALA A 243 -10.59 -22.74 -6.08
N LEU A 244 -9.66 -22.79 -5.15
CA LEU A 244 -8.25 -23.13 -5.42
C LEU A 244 -8.06 -24.63 -5.63
N GLY A 245 -8.90 -25.49 -5.01
CA GLY A 245 -8.91 -26.94 -5.15
C GLY A 245 -7.53 -27.54 -4.91
N ASP A 246 -7.08 -28.36 -5.86
CA ASP A 246 -5.80 -29.07 -5.87
C ASP A 246 -4.55 -28.19 -5.99
N LYS A 247 -4.72 -26.87 -6.08
CA LYS A 247 -3.60 -25.92 -6.08
C LYS A 247 -3.08 -25.61 -4.67
N VAL A 248 -3.80 -26.03 -3.62
CA VAL A 248 -3.34 -25.89 -2.23
C VAL A 248 -2.74 -27.20 -1.78
N ASP A 249 -1.51 -27.17 -1.30
CA ASP A 249 -0.75 -28.36 -0.93
C ASP A 249 -0.81 -28.66 0.58
N ALA A 250 -1.05 -27.64 1.42
CA ALA A 250 -1.08 -27.80 2.87
C ALA A 250 -1.91 -26.70 3.55
N VAL A 251 -2.43 -27.03 4.74
CA VAL A 251 -3.08 -26.09 5.65
C VAL A 251 -2.33 -26.09 6.99
N LEU A 252 -1.78 -24.95 7.35
CA LEU A 252 -1.11 -24.72 8.63
C LEU A 252 -1.96 -23.80 9.51
N ALA A 253 -1.90 -23.99 10.82
CA ALA A 253 -2.54 -23.12 11.78
C ALA A 253 -1.60 -22.74 12.92
N SER A 254 -1.75 -21.54 13.46
CA SER A 254 -1.31 -21.23 14.81
C SER A 254 -1.97 -22.21 15.80
N PRO A 255 -1.29 -22.64 16.88
CA PRO A 255 -1.85 -23.58 17.85
C PRO A 255 -2.98 -23.02 18.72
N VAL A 256 -3.31 -21.73 18.58
CA VAL A 256 -4.36 -21.06 19.35
C VAL A 256 -5.74 -21.54 18.90
N ARG A 257 -6.68 -21.73 19.80
CA ARG A 257 -8.00 -22.33 19.56
C ARG A 257 -8.74 -21.70 18.38
N ARG A 258 -8.90 -20.37 18.36
CA ARG A 258 -9.63 -19.63 17.30
C ARG A 258 -9.06 -19.81 15.91
N THR A 259 -7.73 -19.96 15.79
CA THR A 259 -7.07 -20.27 14.50
C THR A 259 -7.25 -21.70 14.12
N ARG A 260 -7.19 -22.64 15.05
CA ARG A 260 -7.46 -24.05 14.80
C ARG A 260 -8.90 -24.28 14.32
N GLU A 261 -9.88 -23.71 15.02
CA GLU A 261 -11.30 -23.79 14.63
C GLU A 261 -11.53 -23.18 13.23
N THR A 262 -10.89 -22.07 12.90
CA THR A 262 -10.94 -21.48 11.54
C THR A 262 -10.27 -22.40 10.50
N ALA A 263 -9.09 -22.94 10.82
CA ALA A 263 -8.33 -23.81 9.94
C ALA A 263 -9.03 -25.14 9.67
N GLU A 264 -9.69 -25.72 10.66
CA GLU A 264 -10.48 -26.95 10.52
C GLU A 264 -11.61 -26.77 9.50
N VAL A 265 -12.29 -25.61 9.53
CA VAL A 265 -13.35 -25.27 8.55
C VAL A 265 -12.77 -25.11 7.14
N VAL A 266 -11.63 -24.43 7.01
CA VAL A 266 -10.96 -24.21 5.72
C VAL A 266 -10.40 -25.54 5.18
N ALA A 267 -9.74 -26.33 6.01
CA ALA A 267 -9.11 -27.60 5.65
C ALA A 267 -10.14 -28.63 5.20
N ALA A 268 -11.31 -28.68 5.85
CA ALA A 268 -12.41 -29.54 5.44
C ALA A 268 -12.92 -29.22 4.03
N ALA A 269 -12.94 -27.95 3.63
CA ALA A 269 -13.34 -27.53 2.28
C ALA A 269 -12.28 -27.80 1.21
N LEU A 270 -11.02 -27.97 1.62
CA LEU A 270 -9.87 -28.29 0.75
C LEU A 270 -9.51 -29.79 0.79
N GLU A 271 -10.19 -30.59 1.61
CA GLU A 271 -9.91 -32.01 1.85
C GLU A 271 -8.45 -32.29 2.31
N LEU A 272 -7.88 -31.36 3.10
CA LEU A 272 -6.52 -31.44 3.61
C LEU A 272 -6.48 -31.55 5.14
N PRO A 273 -5.45 -32.18 5.72
CA PRO A 273 -5.23 -32.13 7.17
C PRO A 273 -4.73 -30.77 7.61
N VAL A 274 -4.95 -30.44 8.89
CA VAL A 274 -4.36 -29.25 9.54
C VAL A 274 -3.09 -29.66 10.27
N SER A 275 -1.98 -28.95 10.01
CA SER A 275 -0.74 -29.02 10.80
C SER A 275 -0.55 -27.73 11.58
N GLU A 276 0.23 -27.76 12.66
CA GLU A 276 0.48 -26.60 13.51
C GLU A 276 1.85 -25.97 13.24
N GLU A 277 1.91 -24.63 13.19
CA GLU A 277 3.16 -23.87 13.20
C GLU A 277 3.14 -22.89 14.39
N PRO A 278 3.84 -23.21 15.50
CA PRO A 278 3.84 -22.41 16.71
C PRO A 278 4.41 -20.99 16.51
N GLY A 279 5.33 -20.80 15.58
CA GLY A 279 5.89 -19.49 15.24
C GLY A 279 4.82 -18.46 14.81
N PHE A 280 3.67 -18.93 14.33
CA PHE A 280 2.58 -18.08 13.88
C PHE A 280 1.49 -17.80 14.93
N ALA A 281 1.77 -18.09 16.22
CA ALA A 281 0.89 -17.71 17.32
C ALA A 281 0.79 -16.17 17.47
N GLU A 282 -0.30 -15.67 18.06
CA GLU A 282 -0.44 -14.23 18.35
C GLU A 282 0.59 -13.80 19.40
N MET A 283 0.87 -12.50 19.42
CA MET A 283 1.66 -11.87 20.47
C MET A 283 1.07 -12.17 21.84
N GLU A 284 1.92 -12.51 22.79
CA GLU A 284 1.50 -12.61 24.19
C GLU A 284 1.37 -11.21 24.80
N PHE A 285 0.18 -10.89 25.31
CA PHE A 285 -0.07 -9.59 25.92
C PHE A 285 0.11 -9.59 27.45
N GLY A 286 0.44 -10.73 28.04
CA GLY A 286 0.71 -10.85 29.47
C GLY A 286 -0.43 -10.34 30.33
N SER A 287 -0.16 -9.41 31.26
CA SER A 287 -1.18 -8.87 32.16
C SER A 287 -2.26 -8.01 31.48
N TRP A 288 -2.10 -7.68 30.23
CA TRP A 288 -3.11 -6.94 29.44
C TRP A 288 -4.09 -7.86 28.70
N ASP A 289 -3.86 -9.17 28.72
CA ASP A 289 -4.75 -10.11 28.05
C ASP A 289 -6.17 -10.02 28.63
N GLY A 290 -7.18 -10.04 27.77
CA GLY A 290 -8.58 -9.85 28.15
C GLY A 290 -9.02 -8.41 28.44
N LEU A 291 -8.11 -7.43 28.46
CA LEU A 291 -8.42 -6.00 28.64
C LEU A 291 -8.63 -5.29 27.29
N THR A 292 -9.39 -4.22 27.30
CA THR A 292 -9.45 -3.26 26.18
C THR A 292 -8.29 -2.25 26.27
N PHE A 293 -8.01 -1.53 25.17
CA PHE A 293 -7.05 -0.42 25.19
C PHE A 293 -7.36 0.62 26.27
N LEU A 294 -8.63 0.93 26.49
CA LEU A 294 -9.07 1.90 27.50
C LEU A 294 -8.79 1.37 28.92
N GLU A 295 -9.14 0.12 29.19
CA GLU A 295 -8.88 -0.51 30.50
C GLU A 295 -7.38 -0.62 30.80
N VAL A 296 -6.53 -0.83 29.77
CA VAL A 296 -5.06 -0.79 29.92
C VAL A 296 -4.59 0.62 30.19
N ALA A 297 -5.06 1.62 29.42
CA ALA A 297 -4.70 3.02 29.63
C ALA A 297 -5.06 3.51 31.05
N GLU A 298 -6.22 3.12 31.58
CA GLU A 298 -6.63 3.45 32.97
C GLU A 298 -5.74 2.81 34.03
N ARG A 299 -5.15 1.64 33.75
CA ARG A 299 -4.32 0.90 34.72
C ARG A 299 -2.83 1.19 34.61
N ASP A 300 -2.34 1.36 33.35
CA ASP A 300 -0.92 1.48 33.02
C ASP A 300 -0.72 2.32 31.71
N GLN A 301 -1.10 3.57 31.75
CA GLN A 301 -0.92 4.50 30.62
C GLN A 301 0.55 4.56 30.18
N ALA A 302 1.48 4.63 31.15
CA ALA A 302 2.91 4.74 30.83
C ALA A 302 3.45 3.50 30.12
N GLY A 303 3.04 2.31 30.55
CA GLY A 303 3.38 1.05 29.88
C GLY A 303 2.79 0.96 28.48
N LEU A 304 1.53 1.40 28.30
CA LEU A 304 0.87 1.43 27.01
C LEU A 304 1.57 2.38 26.03
N ASP A 305 1.94 3.58 26.48
CA ASP A 305 2.66 4.57 25.66
C ASP A 305 4.06 4.04 25.29
N ALA A 306 4.76 3.41 26.21
CA ALA A 306 6.06 2.81 25.97
C ALA A 306 5.99 1.67 24.93
N TRP A 307 4.97 0.79 25.03
CA TRP A 307 4.74 -0.29 24.08
C TRP A 307 4.35 0.21 22.69
N LEU A 308 3.47 1.20 22.59
CA LEU A 308 3.08 1.82 21.31
C LEU A 308 4.22 2.61 20.65
N GLY A 309 5.15 3.13 21.45
CA GLY A 309 6.31 3.91 21.01
C GLY A 309 7.55 3.09 20.67
N SER A 310 7.55 1.76 20.88
CA SER A 310 8.75 0.94 20.73
C SER A 310 8.42 -0.46 20.21
N LEU A 311 9.32 -0.99 19.37
CA LEU A 311 9.26 -2.38 18.93
C LEU A 311 9.87 -3.36 19.97
N GLU A 312 10.66 -2.85 20.90
CA GLU A 312 11.45 -3.63 21.85
C GLU A 312 10.76 -3.76 23.22
N VAL A 313 9.84 -2.86 23.55
CA VAL A 313 9.16 -2.86 24.86
C VAL A 313 7.98 -3.82 24.83
N PRO A 314 7.97 -4.91 25.67
CA PRO A 314 6.81 -5.81 25.76
C PRO A 314 5.76 -5.25 26.72
N PRO A 315 4.49 -5.69 26.62
CA PRO A 315 3.54 -5.63 27.72
C PRO A 315 4.08 -6.39 28.94
N PRO A 316 3.66 -6.05 30.17
CA PRO A 316 4.15 -6.75 31.37
C PRO A 316 3.84 -8.26 31.34
N GLY A 317 4.88 -9.09 31.25
CA GLY A 317 4.77 -10.54 31.09
C GLY A 317 4.36 -11.02 29.69
N GLY A 318 4.39 -10.15 28.69
CA GLY A 318 4.11 -10.46 27.28
C GLY A 318 5.35 -10.45 26.40
N GLU A 319 5.14 -10.33 25.08
CA GLU A 319 6.17 -10.27 24.03
C GLU A 319 6.27 -8.86 23.43
N SER A 320 7.48 -8.46 23.04
CA SER A 320 7.69 -7.29 22.18
C SER A 320 7.40 -7.63 20.70
N PHE A 321 7.19 -6.61 19.86
CA PHE A 321 7.05 -6.82 18.42
C PHE A 321 8.28 -7.48 17.81
N ARG A 322 9.48 -7.18 18.32
CA ARG A 322 10.72 -7.81 17.86
C ARG A 322 10.79 -9.29 18.18
N GLN A 323 10.41 -9.68 19.38
CA GLN A 323 10.34 -11.10 19.76
C GLN A 323 9.34 -11.88 18.89
N VAL A 324 8.20 -11.26 18.58
CA VAL A 324 7.22 -11.86 17.67
C VAL A 324 7.79 -11.96 16.25
N GLU A 325 8.47 -10.94 15.74
CA GLU A 325 9.13 -10.99 14.44
C GLU A 325 10.12 -12.14 14.36
N GLU A 326 11.01 -12.27 15.34
CA GLU A 326 12.02 -13.34 15.38
C GLU A 326 11.40 -14.74 15.26
N ARG A 327 10.36 -15.04 16.05
CA ARG A 327 9.72 -16.36 15.99
C ARG A 327 8.87 -16.56 14.74
N VAL A 328 8.24 -15.51 14.22
CA VAL A 328 7.46 -15.56 12.98
C VAL A 328 8.37 -15.82 11.78
N LEU A 329 9.54 -15.17 11.70
CA LEU A 329 10.49 -15.41 10.61
C LEU A 329 11.15 -16.78 10.73
N ALA A 330 11.45 -17.26 11.93
CA ALA A 330 11.90 -18.64 12.12
C ALA A 330 10.82 -19.68 11.69
N GLY A 331 9.53 -19.38 11.90
CA GLY A 331 8.41 -20.15 11.40
C GLY A 331 8.33 -20.11 9.87
N LEU A 332 8.51 -18.94 9.30
CA LEU A 332 8.56 -18.76 7.84
C LEU A 332 9.67 -19.61 7.21
N ASP A 333 10.88 -19.58 7.77
CA ASP A 333 12.01 -20.37 7.27
C ASP A 333 11.70 -21.87 7.24
N ARG A 334 11.06 -22.40 8.30
CA ARG A 334 10.59 -23.81 8.32
C ARG A 334 9.59 -24.10 7.22
N VAL A 335 8.58 -23.23 7.07
CA VAL A 335 7.53 -23.41 6.04
C VAL A 335 8.13 -23.33 4.63
N LEU A 336 9.05 -22.39 4.37
CA LEU A 336 9.71 -22.27 3.07
C LEU A 336 10.60 -23.49 2.75
N ALA A 337 11.23 -24.07 3.76
CA ALA A 337 12.05 -25.28 3.58
C ALA A 337 11.19 -26.52 3.33
N GLU A 338 10.08 -26.71 4.07
CA GLU A 338 9.22 -27.88 3.99
C GLU A 338 8.30 -27.85 2.77
N HIS A 339 7.85 -26.68 2.37
CA HIS A 339 6.85 -26.46 1.32
C HIS A 339 7.40 -25.68 0.10
N ALA A 340 8.68 -25.88 -0.23
CA ALA A 340 9.32 -25.17 -1.35
C ALA A 340 8.54 -25.33 -2.65
N GLY A 341 8.21 -24.21 -3.32
CA GLY A 341 7.47 -24.18 -4.58
C GLY A 341 5.99 -24.54 -4.50
N ARG A 342 5.43 -24.65 -3.29
CA ARG A 342 4.03 -25.05 -3.02
C ARG A 342 3.17 -23.86 -2.61
N THR A 343 1.85 -24.07 -2.62
CA THR A 343 0.86 -23.14 -2.07
C THR A 343 0.36 -23.66 -0.73
N VAL A 344 0.53 -22.86 0.31
CA VAL A 344 0.20 -23.20 1.71
C VAL A 344 -0.82 -22.20 2.25
N VAL A 345 -1.94 -22.67 2.75
CA VAL A 345 -2.87 -21.86 3.53
C VAL A 345 -2.37 -21.79 4.97
N VAL A 346 -2.23 -20.59 5.51
CA VAL A 346 -1.77 -20.33 6.88
C VAL A 346 -2.84 -19.57 7.64
N VAL A 347 -3.45 -20.19 8.64
CA VAL A 347 -4.43 -19.54 9.50
C VAL A 347 -3.74 -18.99 10.75
N SER A 348 -3.76 -17.69 10.90
CA SER A 348 -3.01 -17.00 11.95
C SER A 348 -3.76 -15.76 12.48
N HIS A 349 -3.04 -14.80 13.03
CA HIS A 349 -3.52 -13.65 13.77
C HIS A 349 -3.02 -12.33 13.18
N VAL A 350 -3.38 -11.23 13.84
CA VAL A 350 -3.07 -9.87 13.36
C VAL A 350 -1.56 -9.63 13.28
N THR A 351 -0.85 -9.83 14.39
CA THR A 351 0.58 -9.47 14.45
C THR A 351 1.43 -10.37 13.55
N PRO A 352 1.30 -11.70 13.58
CA PRO A 352 2.09 -12.56 12.68
C PRO A 352 1.82 -12.32 11.19
N ILE A 353 0.55 -12.16 10.80
CA ILE A 353 0.21 -11.92 9.39
C ILE A 353 0.81 -10.59 8.91
N LYS A 354 0.67 -9.50 9.68
CA LYS A 354 1.26 -8.21 9.34
C LYS A 354 2.78 -8.27 9.26
N THR A 355 3.43 -9.04 10.14
CA THR A 355 4.88 -9.27 10.14
C THR A 355 5.31 -10.00 8.86
N LEU A 356 4.62 -11.08 8.46
CA LEU A 356 4.89 -11.81 7.22
C LEU A 356 4.71 -10.93 5.98
N VAL A 357 3.67 -10.09 5.98
CA VAL A 357 3.42 -9.15 4.88
C VAL A 357 4.50 -8.07 4.81
N ALA A 358 4.87 -7.47 5.95
CA ALA A 358 5.96 -6.49 6.00
C ALA A 358 7.28 -7.09 5.50
N HIS A 359 7.63 -8.30 5.96
CA HIS A 359 8.82 -9.01 5.53
C HIS A 359 8.79 -9.31 4.01
N ALA A 360 7.68 -9.80 3.48
CA ALA A 360 7.54 -10.08 2.04
C ALA A 360 7.68 -8.83 1.15
N MET A 361 7.36 -7.65 1.70
CA MET A 361 7.53 -6.37 1.01
C MET A 361 8.92 -5.74 1.20
N GLY A 362 9.77 -6.32 2.05
CA GLY A 362 11.02 -5.66 2.47
C GLY A 362 10.77 -4.37 3.24
N ALA A 363 9.60 -4.23 3.86
CA ALA A 363 9.22 -3.07 4.65
C ALA A 363 9.75 -3.21 6.09
N PRO A 364 10.05 -2.09 6.78
CA PRO A 364 10.47 -2.12 8.17
C PRO A 364 9.32 -2.61 9.07
N LEU A 365 9.64 -3.21 10.23
CA LEU A 365 8.65 -3.80 11.14
C LEU A 365 7.60 -2.78 11.62
N GLU A 366 7.95 -1.50 11.74
CA GLU A 366 7.03 -0.40 12.07
C GLU A 366 5.82 -0.31 11.13
N SER A 367 5.91 -0.92 9.95
CA SER A 367 4.80 -0.97 8.98
C SER A 367 3.57 -1.67 9.54
N VAL A 368 3.73 -2.59 10.52
CA VAL A 368 2.61 -3.32 11.15
C VAL A 368 1.60 -2.39 11.82
N PHE A 369 2.03 -1.20 12.27
CA PHE A 369 1.15 -0.18 12.85
C PHE A 369 0.35 0.61 11.81
N ARG A 370 0.62 0.42 10.52
CA ARG A 370 -0.02 1.12 9.39
C ARG A 370 -0.88 0.21 8.53
N MET A 371 -1.03 -1.02 8.94
CA MET A 371 -1.81 -2.04 8.24
C MET A 371 -3.08 -2.33 9.03
N GLU A 372 -4.23 -2.37 8.35
CA GLU A 372 -5.47 -2.90 8.92
C GLU A 372 -5.64 -4.35 8.47
N LEU A 373 -6.20 -5.18 9.33
CA LEU A 373 -6.45 -6.59 9.01
C LEU A 373 -7.78 -7.03 9.62
N SER A 374 -8.76 -7.31 8.77
CA SER A 374 -10.11 -7.70 9.16
C SER A 374 -10.19 -9.17 9.57
N PRO A 375 -11.09 -9.57 10.49
CA PRO A 375 -11.34 -10.98 10.79
C PRO A 375 -11.71 -11.77 9.52
N ALA A 376 -11.20 -12.99 9.42
CA ALA A 376 -11.35 -13.91 8.27
C ALA A 376 -10.93 -13.31 6.91
N SER A 377 -10.18 -12.20 6.91
CA SER A 377 -9.58 -11.67 5.69
C SER A 377 -8.45 -12.55 5.18
N ILE A 378 -8.24 -12.48 3.88
CA ILE A 378 -7.23 -13.23 3.15
C ILE A 378 -6.18 -12.27 2.60
N SER A 379 -4.91 -12.59 2.83
CA SER A 379 -3.75 -11.95 2.24
C SER A 379 -2.88 -13.00 1.56
N VAL A 380 -2.20 -12.65 0.47
CA VAL A 380 -1.36 -13.59 -0.29
C VAL A 380 0.01 -13.00 -0.48
N VAL A 381 1.03 -13.72 -0.05
CA VAL A 381 2.44 -13.40 -0.27
C VAL A 381 3.13 -14.57 -0.98
N SER A 382 4.09 -14.29 -1.84
CA SER A 382 4.88 -15.30 -2.53
C SER A 382 6.36 -15.06 -2.31
N PHE A 383 7.12 -16.13 -2.10
CA PHE A 383 8.56 -16.12 -1.90
C PHE A 383 9.24 -16.86 -3.04
N TYR A 384 9.98 -16.13 -3.85
CA TYR A 384 10.71 -16.63 -5.01
C TYR A 384 12.11 -17.07 -4.59
N PRO A 385 12.54 -18.28 -4.90
CA PRO A 385 13.88 -18.73 -4.59
C PRO A 385 14.92 -17.91 -5.36
N GLU A 386 15.96 -17.45 -4.66
CA GLU A 386 17.10 -16.77 -5.26
C GLU A 386 18.39 -17.54 -4.94
N PRO A 387 19.20 -17.95 -5.94
CA PRO A 387 20.40 -18.72 -5.71
C PRO A 387 21.39 -17.98 -4.81
N GLY A 388 21.73 -18.57 -3.66
CA GLY A 388 22.71 -18.00 -2.73
C GLY A 388 22.23 -16.80 -1.92
N GLN A 389 20.96 -16.44 -2.00
CA GLN A 389 20.35 -15.33 -1.25
C GLN A 389 19.08 -15.77 -0.55
N ALA A 390 18.56 -14.95 0.37
CA ALA A 390 17.24 -15.15 0.94
C ALA A 390 16.16 -15.04 -0.14
N PRO A 391 15.07 -15.83 -0.05
CA PRO A 391 13.99 -15.79 -1.02
C PRO A 391 13.39 -14.38 -1.12
N ARG A 392 13.16 -13.90 -2.34
CA ARG A 392 12.57 -12.60 -2.59
C ARG A 392 11.05 -12.65 -2.39
N GLY A 393 10.55 -11.88 -1.42
CA GLY A 393 9.14 -11.75 -1.13
C GLY A 393 8.38 -10.88 -2.15
N SER A 394 7.07 -11.11 -2.25
CA SER A 394 6.15 -10.30 -3.04
C SER A 394 4.76 -10.35 -2.44
N LEU A 395 4.15 -9.20 -2.20
CA LEU A 395 2.75 -9.09 -1.80
C LEU A 395 1.86 -9.17 -3.04
N ARG A 396 0.89 -10.06 -3.05
CA ARG A 396 -0.07 -10.27 -4.16
C ARG A 396 -1.47 -9.79 -3.85
N LEU A 397 -1.88 -9.93 -2.58
CA LEU A 397 -3.21 -9.58 -2.09
C LEU A 397 -3.10 -9.21 -0.62
N TYR A 398 -3.85 -8.18 -0.18
CA TYR A 398 -3.87 -7.81 1.24
C TYR A 398 -5.29 -7.53 1.73
N ASN A 399 -5.62 -8.10 2.90
CA ASN A 399 -6.83 -7.83 3.68
C ASN A 399 -8.13 -7.92 2.87
N THR A 400 -8.25 -8.88 1.95
CA THR A 400 -9.45 -9.04 1.13
C THR A 400 -10.46 -9.95 1.85
N LEU A 401 -11.71 -9.51 1.88
CA LEU A 401 -12.82 -10.29 2.45
C LEU A 401 -13.45 -11.19 1.37
N PRO A 402 -13.92 -12.40 1.74
CA PRO A 402 -14.65 -13.26 0.83
C PRO A 402 -15.87 -12.54 0.23
N PRO A 403 -16.21 -12.76 -1.05
CA PRO A 403 -17.38 -12.18 -1.66
C PRO A 403 -18.66 -12.74 -1.01
N GLY A 404 -19.61 -11.87 -0.70
CA GLY A 404 -20.93 -12.24 -0.13
C GLY A 404 -21.42 -11.32 0.98
N ASP A 405 -20.55 -10.75 1.81
CA ASP A 405 -20.89 -9.79 2.87
C ASP A 405 -19.96 -8.55 2.86
N ALA A 406 -19.17 -8.40 1.83
CA ALA A 406 -18.32 -7.25 1.65
C ALA A 406 -19.12 -6.03 1.17
N THR A 407 -20.00 -5.53 2.00
CA THR A 407 -20.26 -4.10 1.98
C THR A 407 -18.98 -3.45 2.49
N LEU A 408 -18.34 -2.67 1.63
CA LEU A 408 -17.36 -1.67 2.04
C LEU A 408 -18.07 -0.74 3.04
N ASP A 409 -18.22 -1.19 4.28
CA ASP A 409 -18.77 -0.39 5.37
C ASP A 409 -17.59 0.30 6.07
N PRO A 410 -17.38 1.62 5.81
CA PRO A 410 -16.32 2.38 6.45
C PRO A 410 -16.42 2.44 7.98
N GLY A 411 -17.53 2.01 8.55
CA GLY A 411 -17.75 1.91 10.00
C GLY A 411 -17.22 0.63 10.64
N ARG A 412 -16.76 -0.35 9.85
CA ARG A 412 -16.20 -1.63 10.32
C ARG A 412 -14.68 -1.70 10.33
N TRP A 413 -13.99 -0.60 10.01
CA TRP A 413 -12.53 -0.49 10.03
C TRP A 413 -12.03 -0.07 11.41
#